data_22f69785dd32f7b874a7ebcd921337c4
#
_entry.id   22f69785dd32f7b874a7ebcd921337c4
#
_cell.length_a   1.000
_cell.length_b   1.000
_cell.length_c   1.000
_cell.angle_alpha   90.00
_cell.angle_beta   90.00
_cell.angle_gamma   90.00
#
_symmetry.space_group_name_H-M   'P 1'
#
loop_
_entity.id
_entity.type
_entity.pdbx_description
1 polymer ?
#
loop_
_entity_poly.entity_id
_entity_poly.type
_entity_poly.pdbx_seq_one_letter_code
_entity_poly.pdbx_strand_id
1 'polypeptide(L)'
;MITEATVPLTDLRRASGRGGRADGEGSLQVQLDPSVKIGNAKVFAIYGKGGIGKSTTSSNLSAAFSLLGKRVLQIGCDPKHDSTFTLTKKMLPTVIDVLETVDFHAEELRVEDFVFPGFNGVMCVEAGGPPAGTGCGGYVVGQTVKLLKEHHLLEDTDVVIFDVLGDVVCGGFAAPLQHADRALIVTANDFDSIFAMNRIVAAIQAKSKNYAVRLGGVIANRSKDTDQIDRFNAKTGLARLAHFPDLDVIRRSRLKKQTLFEMDQTPELEAVCNEYMRLAAHLWAGTVALDGQSMKDRDIFDFLGYD
;
A
#
# COMPACT_ATOMS: atom_id res chain seq x y z
N MET A 1 7.11 21.31 -12.75
CA MET A 1 7.60 21.84 -11.46
C MET A 1 7.73 20.66 -10.53
N ILE A 2 8.97 20.36 -10.14
CA ILE A 2 9.32 19.26 -9.21
C ILE A 2 8.94 19.76 -7.81
N THR A 3 8.04 19.06 -7.13
CA THR A 3 7.74 19.34 -5.72
C THR A 3 8.83 18.74 -4.86
N GLU A 4 9.72 19.57 -4.34
CA GLU A 4 10.75 19.18 -3.38
C GLU A 4 10.07 18.90 -2.02
N ALA A 5 10.16 17.65 -1.55
CA ALA A 5 9.85 17.34 -0.16
C ALA A 5 11.17 17.40 0.64
N THR A 6 11.28 18.37 1.53
CA THR A 6 12.47 18.57 2.37
C THR A 6 12.28 17.83 3.71
N VAL A 7 13.19 16.90 4.03
CA VAL A 7 13.24 16.23 5.34
C VAL A 7 14.51 16.67 6.06
N PRO A 8 14.43 17.17 7.30
CA PRO A 8 15.62 17.59 8.04
C PRO A 8 16.54 16.41 8.34
N LEU A 9 17.82 16.51 7.94
CA LEU A 9 18.87 15.51 8.19
C LEU A 9 19.10 15.22 9.68
N THR A 10 18.80 16.20 10.54
CA THR A 10 18.90 16.10 11.98
C THR A 10 18.00 15.04 12.60
N ASP A 11 16.87 14.72 11.95
CA ASP A 11 15.89 13.80 12.49
C ASP A 11 16.32 12.33 12.32
N LEU A 12 17.09 12.03 11.27
CA LEU A 12 17.64 10.69 11.06
C LEU A 12 18.81 10.37 12.03
N ARG A 13 19.64 11.36 12.35
CA ARG A 13 20.77 11.19 13.29
C ARG A 13 20.34 11.10 14.74
N ARG A 14 19.20 11.70 15.13
CA ARG A 14 18.65 11.58 16.47
C ARG A 14 18.09 10.20 16.78
N ALA A 15 17.60 9.50 15.77
CA ALA A 15 17.12 8.13 15.90
C ALA A 15 18.24 7.14 16.26
N SER A 16 19.49 7.41 15.91
CA SER A 16 20.65 6.53 16.19
C SER A 16 21.26 6.66 17.59
N GLY A 17 20.65 7.44 18.51
CA GLY A 17 21.08 7.54 19.90
C GLY A 17 22.45 8.18 20.14
N ARG A 18 23.13 8.71 19.13
CA ARG A 18 24.38 9.44 19.25
C ARG A 18 24.09 10.94 19.42
N GLY A 19 24.02 11.37 20.68
CA GLY A 19 23.76 12.74 21.08
C GLY A 19 24.80 13.72 20.52
N GLY A 20 24.41 14.49 19.52
CA GLY A 20 25.05 15.70 19.08
C GLY A 20 23.97 16.71 18.72
N ARG A 21 23.95 17.86 19.40
CA ARG A 21 23.20 19.01 18.94
C ARG A 21 23.74 19.41 17.57
N ALA A 22 22.97 19.22 16.54
CA ALA A 22 23.23 19.81 15.24
C ALA A 22 22.40 21.11 15.15
N ASP A 23 23.03 22.22 15.46
CA ASP A 23 22.47 23.57 15.24
C ASP A 23 22.66 23.93 13.74
N GLY A 24 22.17 23.12 12.86
CA GLY A 24 22.29 23.31 11.42
C GLY A 24 20.97 23.11 10.72
N GLU A 25 20.52 24.11 9.99
CA GLU A 25 19.45 24.04 9.01
C GLU A 25 19.90 23.18 7.79
N GLY A 26 20.13 21.87 8.03
CA GLY A 26 20.39 20.92 6.97
C GLY A 26 19.07 20.25 6.58
N SER A 27 18.55 20.58 5.45
CA SER A 27 17.46 19.83 4.85
C SER A 27 17.98 18.95 3.76
N LEU A 28 17.66 17.65 3.80
CA LEU A 28 17.89 16.76 2.67
C LEU A 28 16.82 17.08 1.63
N GLN A 29 17.20 17.70 0.52
CA GLN A 29 16.34 17.79 -0.63
C GLN A 29 16.31 16.42 -1.30
N VAL A 30 15.26 15.66 -1.04
CA VAL A 30 14.98 14.47 -1.82
C VAL A 30 14.38 14.95 -3.14
N GLN A 31 15.19 15.05 -4.18
CA GLN A 31 14.68 15.15 -5.54
C GLN A 31 14.00 13.84 -5.87
N LEU A 32 12.67 13.87 -5.75
CA LEU A 32 11.82 12.77 -6.18
C LEU A 32 11.78 12.84 -7.71
N ASP A 33 12.49 11.92 -8.36
CA ASP A 33 12.45 11.80 -9.82
C ASP A 33 11.09 11.21 -10.24
N PRO A 34 10.18 12.01 -10.84
CA PRO A 34 8.87 11.53 -11.25
C PRO A 34 8.94 10.58 -12.46
N SER A 35 10.12 10.39 -13.05
CA SER A 35 10.33 9.51 -14.21
C SER A 35 10.66 8.07 -13.81
N VAL A 36 10.78 7.75 -12.52
CA VAL A 36 11.11 6.40 -12.05
C VAL A 36 9.91 5.49 -12.16
N LYS A 37 9.60 5.04 -13.36
CA LYS A 37 8.79 3.83 -13.54
C LYS A 37 9.53 2.66 -12.90
N ILE A 38 8.80 1.84 -12.16
CA ILE A 38 9.28 0.55 -11.66
C ILE A 38 9.27 -0.42 -12.85
N GLY A 39 10.31 -0.38 -13.67
CA GLY A 39 10.47 -1.27 -14.83
C GLY A 39 9.22 -1.35 -15.72
N ASN A 40 8.88 -2.56 -16.16
CA ASN A 40 7.66 -2.88 -16.89
C ASN A 40 6.55 -3.44 -15.96
N ALA A 41 6.78 -3.45 -14.64
CA ALA A 41 5.82 -3.97 -13.69
C ALA A 41 4.53 -3.14 -13.66
N LYS A 42 3.41 -3.81 -13.39
CA LYS A 42 2.16 -3.13 -13.03
C LYS A 42 2.20 -2.81 -11.55
N VAL A 43 2.07 -1.54 -11.20
CA VAL A 43 2.22 -1.06 -9.84
C VAL A 43 0.88 -0.62 -9.26
N PHE A 44 0.47 -1.29 -8.19
CA PHE A 44 -0.76 -0.99 -7.47
C PHE A 44 -0.46 -0.46 -6.07
N ALA A 45 -1.07 0.66 -5.68
CA ALA A 45 -1.04 1.15 -4.31
C ALA A 45 -2.41 0.95 -3.67
N ILE A 46 -2.47 0.25 -2.53
CA ILE A 46 -3.70 -0.13 -1.85
C ILE A 46 -3.92 0.80 -0.66
N TYR A 47 -5.00 1.55 -0.72
CA TYR A 47 -5.41 2.56 0.26
C TYR A 47 -6.70 2.16 0.98
N GLY A 48 -7.01 2.82 2.08
CA GLY A 48 -8.24 2.62 2.85
C GLY A 48 -8.06 2.99 4.31
N LYS A 49 -9.14 3.13 5.06
CA LYS A 49 -9.15 3.44 6.49
C LYS A 49 -8.28 2.46 7.29
N GLY A 50 -7.73 2.90 8.42
CA GLY A 50 -7.05 2.02 9.38
C GLY A 50 -7.96 0.86 9.82
N GLY A 51 -7.44 -0.37 9.84
CA GLY A 51 -8.18 -1.56 10.25
C GLY A 51 -9.19 -2.13 9.25
N ILE A 52 -9.36 -1.52 8.06
CA ILE A 52 -10.33 -1.96 7.05
C ILE A 52 -9.97 -3.30 6.36
N GLY A 53 -8.75 -3.79 6.56
CA GLY A 53 -8.26 -5.05 5.97
C GLY A 53 -7.37 -4.87 4.75
N LYS A 54 -6.72 -3.72 4.56
CA LYS A 54 -5.76 -3.48 3.48
C LYS A 54 -4.70 -4.57 3.38
N SER A 55 -3.97 -4.83 4.47
CA SER A 55 -2.87 -5.81 4.48
C SER A 55 -3.37 -7.23 4.19
N THR A 56 -4.58 -7.58 4.64
CA THR A 56 -5.20 -8.86 4.27
C THR A 56 -5.53 -8.90 2.78
N THR A 57 -6.07 -7.82 2.24
CA THR A 57 -6.37 -7.70 0.81
C THR A 57 -5.10 -7.73 -0.03
N SER A 58 -4.06 -6.97 0.35
CA SER A 58 -2.77 -6.92 -0.33
C SER A 58 -2.12 -8.30 -0.39
N SER A 59 -2.04 -9.01 0.75
CA SER A 59 -1.41 -10.33 0.81
C SER A 59 -2.16 -11.39 -0.02
N ASN A 60 -3.50 -11.41 0.03
CA ASN A 60 -4.26 -12.36 -0.76
C ASN A 60 -4.29 -12.00 -2.26
N LEU A 61 -4.24 -10.72 -2.61
CA LEU A 61 -4.09 -10.29 -3.99
C LEU A 61 -2.69 -10.63 -4.53
N SER A 62 -1.62 -10.45 -3.75
CA SER A 62 -0.27 -10.91 -4.09
C SER A 62 -0.21 -12.42 -4.30
N ALA A 63 -0.84 -13.18 -3.41
CA ALA A 63 -0.97 -14.63 -3.54
C ALA A 63 -1.72 -15.01 -4.83
N ALA A 64 -2.85 -14.34 -5.14
CA ALA A 64 -3.60 -14.58 -6.37
C ALA A 64 -2.78 -14.30 -7.63
N PHE A 65 -2.04 -13.19 -7.67
CA PHE A 65 -1.13 -12.90 -8.79
C PHE A 65 -0.05 -13.96 -8.95
N SER A 66 0.54 -14.43 -7.85
CA SER A 66 1.56 -15.48 -7.90
C SER A 66 1.00 -16.80 -8.42
N LEU A 67 -0.25 -17.15 -8.07
CA LEU A 67 -0.96 -18.30 -8.60
C LEU A 67 -1.31 -18.17 -10.09
N LEU A 68 -1.42 -16.94 -10.61
CA LEU A 68 -1.51 -16.65 -12.05
C LEU A 68 -0.13 -16.69 -12.74
N GLY A 69 0.92 -17.16 -12.06
CA GLY A 69 2.27 -17.27 -12.60
C GLY A 69 3.00 -15.93 -12.74
N LYS A 70 2.60 -14.89 -11.99
CA LYS A 70 3.27 -13.58 -11.99
C LYS A 70 4.33 -13.50 -10.91
N ARG A 71 5.46 -12.85 -11.22
CA ARG A 71 6.47 -12.49 -10.25
C ARG A 71 6.01 -11.24 -9.50
N VAL A 72 5.76 -11.39 -8.22
CA VAL A 72 5.11 -10.36 -7.38
C VAL A 72 6.07 -9.86 -6.32
N LEU A 73 6.11 -8.54 -6.13
CA LEU A 73 6.76 -7.88 -5.01
C LEU A 73 5.70 -7.15 -4.17
N GLN A 74 5.58 -7.48 -2.90
CA GLN A 74 4.75 -6.74 -1.95
C GLN A 74 5.62 -5.90 -1.03
N ILE A 75 5.31 -4.61 -0.93
CA ILE A 75 6.00 -3.64 -0.07
C ILE A 75 5.02 -3.12 0.98
N GLY A 76 5.26 -3.46 2.24
CA GLY A 76 4.53 -2.92 3.37
C GLY A 76 5.05 -1.52 3.73
N CYS A 77 4.17 -0.53 3.77
CA CYS A 77 4.51 0.87 4.03
C CYS A 77 3.95 1.39 5.37
N ASP A 78 3.43 0.49 6.22
CA ASP A 78 2.91 0.84 7.54
C ASP A 78 4.02 0.65 8.60
N PRO A 79 4.22 1.60 9.53
CA PRO A 79 5.17 1.44 10.64
C PRO A 79 4.98 0.18 11.50
N LYS A 80 3.78 -0.43 11.47
CA LYS A 80 3.52 -1.71 12.13
C LYS A 80 4.21 -2.91 11.48
N HIS A 81 4.74 -2.75 10.26
CA HIS A 81 5.45 -3.76 9.46
C HIS A 81 4.80 -5.17 9.50
N ASP A 82 3.47 -5.21 9.39
CA ASP A 82 2.67 -6.44 9.44
C ASP A 82 1.96 -6.76 8.11
N SER A 83 2.35 -6.10 7.03
CA SER A 83 1.74 -6.24 5.71
C SER A 83 1.97 -7.64 5.12
N THR A 84 3.21 -8.11 5.18
CA THR A 84 3.66 -9.36 4.55
C THR A 84 3.55 -10.58 5.47
N PHE A 85 3.04 -10.39 6.68
CA PHE A 85 3.01 -11.38 7.74
C PHE A 85 2.33 -12.71 7.36
N THR A 86 1.21 -12.66 6.62
CA THR A 86 0.51 -13.87 6.18
C THR A 86 1.19 -14.58 5.01
N LEU A 87 1.97 -13.85 4.22
CA LEU A 87 2.77 -14.42 3.13
C LEU A 87 4.01 -15.13 3.66
N THR A 88 4.71 -14.52 4.63
CA THR A 88 6.01 -14.98 5.14
C THR A 88 5.91 -15.84 6.40
N LYS A 89 4.74 -15.83 7.08
CA LYS A 89 4.47 -16.53 8.35
C LYS A 89 5.28 -16.01 9.54
N LYS A 90 6.00 -14.91 9.36
CA LYS A 90 6.85 -14.27 10.38
C LYS A 90 6.81 -12.75 10.23
N MET A 91 7.16 -12.04 11.29
CA MET A 91 7.45 -10.61 11.21
C MET A 91 8.82 -10.44 10.57
N LEU A 92 8.91 -9.56 9.59
CA LEU A 92 10.16 -9.23 8.92
C LEU A 92 10.83 -8.03 9.60
N PRO A 93 12.17 -7.93 9.58
CA PRO A 93 12.83 -6.67 9.86
C PRO A 93 12.40 -5.65 8.79
N THR A 94 12.34 -4.39 9.18
CA THR A 94 12.08 -3.32 8.22
C THR A 94 13.36 -2.90 7.50
N VAL A 95 13.22 -2.27 6.34
CA VAL A 95 14.37 -1.69 5.63
C VAL A 95 15.12 -0.69 6.50
N ILE A 96 14.40 0.07 7.34
CA ILE A 96 15.04 1.00 8.27
C ILE A 96 15.83 0.27 9.35
N ASP A 97 15.26 -0.79 9.96
CA ASP A 97 15.99 -1.58 10.98
C ASP A 97 17.29 -2.15 10.40
N VAL A 98 17.24 -2.64 9.15
CA VAL A 98 18.41 -3.21 8.48
C VAL A 98 19.43 -2.13 8.13
N LEU A 99 19.01 -0.97 7.62
CA LEU A 99 19.89 0.18 7.36
C LEU A 99 20.58 0.67 8.62
N GLU A 100 19.91 0.68 9.77
CA GLU A 100 20.50 1.04 11.05
C GLU A 100 21.65 0.10 11.46
N THR A 101 21.59 -1.19 11.10
CA THR A 101 22.66 -2.15 11.43
C THR A 101 23.97 -1.86 10.73
N VAL A 102 23.94 -1.16 9.60
CA VAL A 102 25.09 -0.78 8.78
C VAL A 102 25.34 0.74 8.80
N ASP A 103 24.89 1.44 9.84
CA ASP A 103 25.02 2.90 9.97
C ASP A 103 24.57 3.66 8.68
N PHE A 104 23.50 3.16 8.03
CA PHE A 104 22.94 3.67 6.75
C PHE A 104 23.87 3.57 5.53
N HIS A 105 24.87 2.71 5.57
CA HIS A 105 25.70 2.34 4.41
C HIS A 105 24.97 1.30 3.56
N ALA A 106 24.06 1.77 2.72
CA ALA A 106 23.18 0.89 1.92
C ALA A 106 23.92 -0.06 1.00
N GLU A 107 25.14 0.31 0.58
CA GLU A 107 26.05 -0.49 -0.25
C GLU A 107 26.59 -1.75 0.45
N GLU A 108 26.47 -1.83 1.77
CA GLU A 108 26.86 -3.00 2.56
C GLU A 108 25.76 -4.06 2.66
N LEU A 109 24.51 -3.68 2.28
CA LEU A 109 23.37 -4.58 2.37
C LEU A 109 23.31 -5.56 1.21
N ARG A 110 22.94 -6.80 1.52
CA ARG A 110 22.62 -7.83 0.55
C ARG A 110 21.10 -7.97 0.43
N VAL A 111 20.63 -8.50 -0.69
CA VAL A 111 19.20 -8.69 -0.97
C VAL A 111 18.50 -9.47 0.14
N GLU A 112 19.12 -10.53 0.64
CA GLU A 112 18.58 -11.39 1.69
C GLU A 112 18.43 -10.72 3.06
N ASP A 113 19.02 -9.54 3.25
CA ASP A 113 18.90 -8.79 4.49
C ASP A 113 17.54 -8.05 4.60
N PHE A 114 16.90 -7.73 3.46
CA PHE A 114 15.65 -6.94 3.43
C PHE A 114 14.56 -7.49 2.49
N VAL A 115 14.84 -8.50 1.65
CA VAL A 115 13.84 -9.16 0.79
C VAL A 115 13.68 -10.60 1.21
N PHE A 116 12.45 -11.01 1.46
CA PHE A 116 12.15 -12.34 1.97
C PHE A 116 11.13 -13.05 1.07
N PRO A 117 11.35 -14.35 0.75
CA PRO A 117 10.36 -15.10 0.02
C PRO A 117 9.15 -15.41 0.90
N GLY A 118 7.96 -15.21 0.33
CA GLY A 118 6.67 -15.55 0.91
C GLY A 118 5.96 -16.64 0.13
N PHE A 119 4.64 -16.72 0.33
CA PHE A 119 3.77 -17.68 -0.35
C PHE A 119 4.03 -17.70 -1.87
N ASN A 120 4.22 -18.91 -2.41
CA ASN A 120 4.41 -19.17 -3.84
C ASN A 120 5.43 -18.24 -4.53
N GLY A 121 6.51 -17.89 -3.81
CA GLY A 121 7.60 -17.06 -4.35
C GLY A 121 7.31 -15.56 -4.42
N VAL A 122 6.25 -15.07 -3.79
CA VAL A 122 6.05 -13.62 -3.61
C VAL A 122 7.23 -13.02 -2.86
N MET A 123 7.91 -12.05 -3.43
CA MET A 123 8.94 -11.27 -2.74
C MET A 123 8.28 -10.29 -1.76
N CYS A 124 8.74 -10.28 -0.53
CA CYS A 124 8.16 -9.51 0.56
C CYS A 124 9.20 -8.55 1.16
N VAL A 125 8.82 -7.29 1.29
CA VAL A 125 9.62 -6.24 1.90
C VAL A 125 8.74 -5.43 2.86
N GLU A 126 9.24 -5.14 4.05
CA GLU A 126 8.63 -4.17 4.95
C GLU A 126 9.49 -2.90 4.97
N ALA A 127 8.98 -1.83 4.40
CA ALA A 127 9.68 -0.54 4.44
C ALA A 127 9.81 -0.04 5.88
N GLY A 128 8.77 -0.24 6.66
CA GLY A 128 8.67 0.27 8.01
C GLY A 128 8.23 1.74 8.05
N GLY A 129 8.47 2.36 9.17
CA GLY A 129 8.24 3.79 9.38
C GLY A 129 9.41 4.42 10.11
N PRO A 130 9.54 5.74 10.07
CA PRO A 130 10.54 6.41 10.90
C PRO A 130 10.22 6.15 12.38
N PRO A 131 11.23 6.12 13.25
CA PRO A 131 11.01 6.05 14.68
C PRO A 131 10.04 7.14 15.16
N ALA A 132 9.28 6.86 16.21
CA ALA A 132 8.26 7.79 16.71
C ALA A 132 8.85 9.20 16.99
N GLY A 133 8.26 10.22 16.36
CA GLY A 133 8.71 11.60 16.50
C GLY A 133 9.86 12.01 15.55
N THR A 134 10.29 11.15 14.65
CA THR A 134 11.40 11.44 13.73
C THR A 134 11.02 11.18 12.28
N GLY A 135 11.26 12.14 11.40
CA GLY A 135 11.18 11.97 9.95
C GLY A 135 9.78 11.74 9.36
N CYS A 136 9.76 11.47 8.06
CA CYS A 136 8.55 11.24 7.27
C CYS A 136 8.57 9.82 6.68
N GLY A 137 7.46 9.10 6.81
CA GLY A 137 7.28 7.77 6.20
C GLY A 137 7.53 7.73 4.69
N GLY A 138 7.37 8.86 4.00
CA GLY A 138 7.67 8.98 2.58
C GLY A 138 9.15 8.78 2.23
N TYR A 139 10.05 9.22 3.12
CA TYR A 139 11.48 8.98 2.95
C TYR A 139 11.80 7.49 2.98
N VAL A 140 11.22 6.76 3.94
CA VAL A 140 11.45 5.32 4.11
C VAL A 140 11.03 4.53 2.87
N VAL A 141 9.85 4.82 2.32
CA VAL A 141 9.37 4.21 1.07
C VAL A 141 10.30 4.54 -0.09
N GLY A 142 10.76 5.79 -0.19
CA GLY A 142 11.72 6.22 -1.21
C GLY A 142 13.05 5.46 -1.12
N GLN A 143 13.62 5.29 0.08
CA GLN A 143 14.83 4.50 0.30
C GLN A 143 14.63 3.03 -0.05
N THR A 144 13.47 2.46 0.32
CA THR A 144 13.13 1.08 -0.03
C THR A 144 13.11 0.88 -1.54
N VAL A 145 12.44 1.75 -2.30
CA VAL A 145 12.38 1.66 -3.76
C VAL A 145 13.77 1.85 -4.39
N LYS A 146 14.58 2.76 -3.83
CA LYS A 146 15.96 2.98 -4.28
C LYS A 146 16.80 1.71 -4.11
N LEU A 147 16.79 1.08 -2.93
CA LEU A 147 17.49 -0.18 -2.67
C LEU A 147 17.05 -1.29 -3.63
N LEU A 148 15.76 -1.48 -3.80
CA LEU A 148 15.21 -2.48 -4.72
C LEU A 148 15.69 -2.26 -6.16
N LYS A 149 15.84 -1.00 -6.58
CA LYS A 149 16.36 -0.64 -7.90
C LYS A 149 17.86 -0.89 -8.02
N GLU A 150 18.64 -0.50 -7.03
CA GLU A 150 20.10 -0.72 -7.01
C GLU A 150 20.47 -2.20 -7.06
N HIS A 151 19.63 -3.05 -6.45
CA HIS A 151 19.79 -4.52 -6.51
C HIS A 151 19.05 -5.19 -7.68
N HIS A 152 18.58 -4.43 -8.69
CA HIS A 152 17.93 -4.93 -9.91
C HIS A 152 16.66 -5.79 -9.69
N LEU A 153 16.05 -5.72 -8.50
CA LEU A 153 14.90 -6.55 -8.15
C LEU A 153 13.59 -6.15 -8.85
N LEU A 154 13.57 -4.95 -9.42
CA LEU A 154 12.38 -4.43 -10.09
C LEU A 154 12.33 -4.81 -11.57
N GLU A 155 13.46 -5.21 -12.17
CA GLU A 155 13.58 -5.52 -13.60
C GLU A 155 12.83 -6.80 -13.96
N ASP A 156 12.86 -7.78 -13.04
CA ASP A 156 12.23 -9.09 -13.20
C ASP A 156 10.87 -9.21 -12.51
N THR A 157 10.28 -8.12 -12.05
CA THR A 157 9.00 -8.10 -11.37
C THR A 157 7.86 -7.78 -12.34
N ASP A 158 6.79 -8.58 -12.32
CA ASP A 158 5.59 -8.37 -13.13
C ASP A 158 4.57 -7.46 -12.43
N VAL A 159 4.45 -7.58 -11.10
CA VAL A 159 3.48 -6.84 -10.28
C VAL A 159 4.15 -6.35 -8.99
N VAL A 160 3.96 -5.07 -8.69
CA VAL A 160 4.32 -4.48 -7.40
C VAL A 160 3.05 -4.05 -6.67
N ILE A 161 2.92 -4.44 -5.40
CA ILE A 161 1.83 -4.02 -4.53
C ILE A 161 2.41 -3.23 -3.36
N PHE A 162 2.04 -1.95 -3.26
CA PHE A 162 2.25 -1.15 -2.07
C PHE A 162 1.05 -1.29 -1.13
N ASP A 163 1.26 -1.86 0.05
CA ASP A 163 0.27 -1.83 1.14
C ASP A 163 0.48 -0.57 1.97
N VAL A 164 -0.36 0.44 1.71
CA VAL A 164 -0.16 1.78 2.23
C VAL A 164 -0.85 1.95 3.59
N LEU A 165 -0.25 2.75 4.47
CA LEU A 165 -0.85 3.07 5.76
C LEU A 165 -2.22 3.75 5.63
N GLY A 166 -3.06 3.68 6.70
CA GLY A 166 -4.46 4.11 6.64
C GLY A 166 -4.69 5.62 6.68
N ASP A 167 -3.73 6.41 7.15
CA ASP A 167 -3.93 7.83 7.40
C ASP A 167 -3.49 8.70 6.21
N VAL A 168 -4.40 9.56 5.74
CA VAL A 168 -4.27 10.33 4.49
C VAL A 168 -3.27 11.50 4.58
N VAL A 169 -2.75 11.82 5.77
CA VAL A 169 -2.13 13.12 6.08
C VAL A 169 -0.60 13.15 6.03
N CYS A 170 0.09 12.03 5.79
CA CYS A 170 1.55 12.00 5.87
C CYS A 170 2.24 11.72 4.53
N GLY A 171 3.54 12.02 4.45
CA GLY A 171 4.35 11.73 3.27
C GLY A 171 4.41 10.24 2.93
N GLY A 172 4.26 9.35 3.92
CA GLY A 172 4.15 7.89 3.70
C GLY A 172 2.94 7.49 2.86
N PHE A 173 1.83 8.23 2.97
CA PHE A 173 0.69 8.07 2.08
C PHE A 173 1.00 8.47 0.63
N ALA A 174 1.78 9.53 0.45
CA ALA A 174 2.01 10.12 -0.87
C ALA A 174 3.14 9.43 -1.67
N ALA A 175 4.13 8.86 -0.98
CA ALA A 175 5.29 8.29 -1.65
C ALA A 175 4.95 7.12 -2.60
N PRO A 176 4.10 6.14 -2.24
CA PRO A 176 3.71 5.09 -3.17
C PRO A 176 2.99 5.60 -4.42
N LEU A 177 2.28 6.75 -4.34
CA LEU A 177 1.56 7.33 -5.49
C LEU A 177 2.50 7.79 -6.61
N GLN A 178 3.76 8.07 -6.31
CA GLN A 178 4.75 8.47 -7.32
C GLN A 178 5.12 7.31 -8.25
N HIS A 179 5.03 6.10 -7.72
CA HIS A 179 5.43 4.87 -8.41
C HIS A 179 4.25 4.06 -8.93
N ALA A 180 3.04 4.31 -8.43
CA ALA A 180 1.86 3.53 -8.75
C ALA A 180 1.24 3.92 -10.11
N ASP A 181 0.83 2.91 -10.87
CA ASP A 181 -0.03 3.10 -12.04
C ASP A 181 -1.48 3.31 -11.62
N ARG A 182 -1.92 2.55 -10.62
CA ARG A 182 -3.30 2.57 -10.11
C ARG A 182 -3.33 2.57 -8.60
N ALA A 183 -4.18 3.43 -8.04
CA ALA A 183 -4.56 3.41 -6.64
C ALA A 183 -5.88 2.66 -6.48
N LEU A 184 -5.89 1.62 -5.66
CA LEU A 184 -7.06 0.82 -5.29
C LEU A 184 -7.51 1.23 -3.90
N ILE A 185 -8.81 1.39 -3.67
CA ILE A 185 -9.34 1.81 -2.38
C ILE A 185 -10.12 0.66 -1.76
N VAL A 186 -9.66 0.18 -0.61
CA VAL A 186 -10.38 -0.80 0.23
C VAL A 186 -11.28 -0.03 1.19
N THR A 187 -12.57 -0.35 1.19
CA THR A 187 -13.58 0.30 2.04
C THR A 187 -14.61 -0.70 2.55
N ALA A 188 -15.40 -0.30 3.55
CA ALA A 188 -16.58 -1.05 4.00
C ALA A 188 -17.85 -0.22 3.80
N ASN A 189 -19.00 -0.89 3.91
CA ASN A 189 -20.32 -0.28 3.70
C ASN A 189 -20.82 0.43 4.98
N ASP A 190 -19.97 1.29 5.55
CA ASP A 190 -20.28 2.11 6.73
C ASP A 190 -19.84 3.56 6.53
N PHE A 191 -20.39 4.45 7.35
CA PHE A 191 -20.15 5.89 7.28
C PHE A 191 -18.66 6.24 7.29
N ASP A 192 -17.94 5.80 8.31
CA ASP A 192 -16.54 6.17 8.53
C ASP A 192 -15.64 5.71 7.39
N SER A 193 -15.92 4.52 6.84
CA SER A 193 -15.14 3.93 5.75
C SER A 193 -15.38 4.66 4.44
N ILE A 194 -16.63 5.05 4.15
CA ILE A 194 -16.98 5.81 2.95
C ILE A 194 -16.48 7.26 3.08
N PHE A 195 -16.56 7.86 4.27
CA PHE A 195 -15.99 9.17 4.51
C PHE A 195 -14.47 9.18 4.31
N ALA A 196 -13.76 8.18 4.85
CA ALA A 196 -12.34 8.02 4.61
C ALA A 196 -12.02 7.78 3.13
N MET A 197 -12.82 6.97 2.42
CA MET A 197 -12.70 6.77 0.97
C MET A 197 -12.79 8.10 0.22
N ASN A 198 -13.73 8.97 0.55
CA ASN A 198 -13.86 10.29 -0.07
C ASN A 198 -12.59 11.14 0.10
N ARG A 199 -12.00 11.11 1.29
CA ARG A 199 -10.73 11.83 1.58
C ARG A 199 -9.56 11.26 0.78
N ILE A 200 -9.50 9.94 0.62
CA ILE A 200 -8.48 9.26 -0.18
C ILE A 200 -8.65 9.66 -1.66
N VAL A 201 -9.88 9.66 -2.18
CA VAL A 201 -10.16 10.11 -3.56
C VAL A 201 -9.65 11.54 -3.77
N ALA A 202 -9.97 12.46 -2.86
CA ALA A 202 -9.49 13.85 -2.93
C ALA A 202 -7.96 13.96 -2.95
N ALA A 203 -7.29 13.16 -2.10
CA ALA A 203 -5.83 13.14 -2.02
C ALA A 203 -5.20 12.60 -3.31
N ILE A 204 -5.74 11.51 -3.87
CA ILE A 204 -5.25 10.94 -5.13
C ILE A 204 -5.48 11.91 -6.30
N GLN A 205 -6.64 12.57 -6.37
CA GLN A 205 -6.92 13.61 -7.38
C GLN A 205 -5.91 14.75 -7.32
N ALA A 206 -5.58 15.23 -6.12
CA ALA A 206 -4.59 16.27 -5.95
C ALA A 206 -3.21 15.85 -6.45
N LYS A 207 -2.82 14.58 -6.22
CA LYS A 207 -1.52 14.02 -6.64
C LYS A 207 -1.48 13.63 -8.11
N SER A 208 -2.59 13.20 -8.71
CA SER A 208 -2.66 12.85 -10.13
C SER A 208 -2.36 14.02 -11.09
N LYS A 209 -2.35 15.24 -10.59
CA LYS A 209 -1.91 16.42 -11.35
C LYS A 209 -0.39 16.40 -11.63
N ASN A 210 0.39 15.77 -10.74
CA ASN A 210 1.85 15.77 -10.80
C ASN A 210 2.43 14.35 -11.02
N TYR A 211 1.63 13.29 -10.82
CA TYR A 211 2.06 11.90 -10.93
C TYR A 211 1.21 11.13 -11.93
N ALA A 212 1.77 10.03 -12.44
CA ALA A 212 1.09 9.16 -13.40
C ALA A 212 -0.07 8.37 -12.78
N VAL A 213 -0.14 8.28 -11.46
CA VAL A 213 -1.16 7.51 -10.75
C VAL A 213 -2.58 7.96 -11.10
N ARG A 214 -3.46 6.98 -11.28
CA ARG A 214 -4.90 7.17 -11.47
C ARG A 214 -5.67 6.24 -10.53
N LEU A 215 -6.91 6.62 -10.22
CA LEU A 215 -7.82 5.73 -9.52
C LEU A 215 -8.09 4.50 -10.37
N GLY A 216 -7.94 3.31 -9.78
CA GLY A 216 -8.19 2.03 -10.43
C GLY A 216 -9.55 1.44 -10.06
N GLY A 217 -10.09 1.82 -8.90
CA GLY A 217 -11.39 1.35 -8.43
C GLY A 217 -11.43 1.04 -6.94
N VAL A 218 -12.58 0.53 -6.51
CA VAL A 218 -12.93 0.30 -5.11
C VAL A 218 -13.09 -1.20 -4.85
N ILE A 219 -12.53 -1.67 -3.75
CA ILE A 219 -12.69 -3.03 -3.22
C ILE A 219 -13.56 -2.93 -1.96
N ALA A 220 -14.79 -3.42 -2.04
CA ALA A 220 -15.66 -3.54 -0.89
C ALA A 220 -15.17 -4.70 -0.02
N ASN A 221 -14.87 -4.44 1.25
CA ASN A 221 -14.35 -5.43 2.18
C ASN A 221 -15.13 -5.39 3.49
N ARG A 222 -15.22 -6.52 4.19
CA ARG A 222 -15.90 -6.63 5.49
C ARG A 222 -17.34 -6.10 5.47
N SER A 223 -18.02 -6.30 4.36
CA SER A 223 -19.37 -5.75 4.14
C SER A 223 -20.33 -6.87 3.81
N LYS A 224 -21.51 -6.83 4.43
CA LYS A 224 -22.59 -7.76 4.13
C LYS A 224 -23.25 -7.46 2.78
N ASP A 225 -23.41 -6.18 2.50
CA ASP A 225 -23.92 -5.59 1.25
C ASP A 225 -23.02 -4.43 0.79
N THR A 226 -23.29 -3.82 -0.35
CA THR A 226 -22.46 -2.78 -0.95
C THR A 226 -23.24 -1.56 -1.43
N ASP A 227 -24.50 -1.42 -1.01
CA ASP A 227 -25.42 -0.40 -1.54
C ASP A 227 -24.91 1.04 -1.33
N GLN A 228 -24.39 1.38 -0.15
CA GLN A 228 -23.83 2.71 0.10
C GLN A 228 -22.54 2.94 -0.72
N ILE A 229 -21.68 1.92 -0.83
CA ILE A 229 -20.48 1.99 -1.66
C ILE A 229 -20.86 2.20 -3.13
N ASP A 230 -21.83 1.45 -3.64
CA ASP A 230 -22.25 1.52 -5.03
C ASP A 230 -22.94 2.86 -5.34
N ARG A 231 -23.74 3.40 -4.40
CA ARG A 231 -24.30 4.76 -4.48
C ARG A 231 -23.21 5.82 -4.53
N PHE A 232 -22.20 5.72 -3.65
CA PHE A 232 -21.05 6.63 -3.65
C PHE A 232 -20.28 6.55 -4.96
N ASN A 233 -19.98 5.34 -5.43
CA ASN A 233 -19.26 5.11 -6.68
C ASN A 233 -19.99 5.72 -7.88
N ALA A 234 -21.32 5.53 -7.97
CA ALA A 234 -22.13 6.10 -9.03
C ALA A 234 -22.06 7.65 -9.03
N LYS A 235 -22.05 8.28 -7.85
CA LYS A 235 -21.98 9.74 -7.73
C LYS A 235 -20.60 10.32 -7.99
N THR A 236 -19.55 9.55 -7.72
CA THR A 236 -18.15 10.01 -7.78
C THR A 236 -17.40 9.54 -9.02
N GLY A 237 -18.04 8.76 -9.91
CA GLY A 237 -17.40 8.21 -11.11
C GLY A 237 -16.40 7.08 -10.82
N LEU A 238 -16.57 6.38 -9.68
CA LEU A 238 -15.79 5.21 -9.33
C LEU A 238 -16.49 3.91 -9.73
N ALA A 239 -15.74 2.81 -9.70
CA ALA A 239 -16.26 1.47 -9.96
C ALA A 239 -15.82 0.49 -8.87
N ARG A 240 -16.73 -0.40 -8.46
CA ARG A 240 -16.40 -1.51 -7.58
C ARG A 240 -15.77 -2.65 -8.37
N LEU A 241 -14.56 -3.04 -7.96
CA LEU A 241 -13.78 -4.10 -8.61
C LEU A 241 -14.06 -5.47 -8.02
N ALA A 242 -14.26 -5.54 -6.70
CA ALA A 242 -14.48 -6.78 -5.97
C ALA A 242 -15.30 -6.52 -4.69
N HIS A 243 -15.89 -7.61 -4.17
CA HIS A 243 -16.56 -7.59 -2.88
C HIS A 243 -16.13 -8.80 -2.05
N PHE A 244 -15.60 -8.54 -0.87
CA PHE A 244 -15.21 -9.54 0.12
C PHE A 244 -16.11 -9.40 1.36
N PRO A 245 -16.92 -10.41 1.68
CA PRO A 245 -17.82 -10.37 2.82
C PRO A 245 -17.06 -10.43 4.16
N ASP A 246 -17.73 -10.05 5.25
CA ASP A 246 -17.16 -10.17 6.60
C ASP A 246 -17.29 -11.62 7.10
N LEU A 247 -16.32 -12.46 6.72
CA LEU A 247 -16.26 -13.85 7.13
C LEU A 247 -15.20 -14.06 8.22
N ASP A 248 -15.55 -14.84 9.24
CA ASP A 248 -14.65 -15.17 10.33
C ASP A 248 -13.38 -15.90 9.84
N VAL A 249 -13.48 -16.72 8.81
CA VAL A 249 -12.34 -17.42 8.20
C VAL A 249 -11.28 -16.45 7.68
N ILE A 250 -11.67 -15.28 7.16
CA ILE A 250 -10.73 -14.25 6.71
C ILE A 250 -9.95 -13.67 7.90
N ARG A 251 -10.61 -13.45 9.04
CA ARG A 251 -9.92 -13.01 10.27
C ARG A 251 -9.01 -14.09 10.84
N ARG A 252 -9.44 -15.35 10.81
CA ARG A 252 -8.67 -16.49 11.29
C ARG A 252 -7.40 -16.74 10.46
N SER A 253 -7.39 -16.41 9.18
CA SER A 253 -6.21 -16.58 8.33
C SER A 253 -4.98 -15.86 8.89
N ARG A 254 -5.15 -14.64 9.40
CA ARG A 254 -4.07 -13.90 10.07
C ARG A 254 -3.59 -14.57 11.37
N LEU A 255 -4.51 -15.11 12.18
CA LEU A 255 -4.14 -15.86 13.39
C LEU A 255 -3.37 -17.14 13.06
N LYS A 256 -3.73 -17.79 11.97
CA LYS A 256 -3.04 -19.00 11.48
C LYS A 256 -1.77 -18.67 10.68
N LYS A 257 -1.46 -17.39 10.43
CA LYS A 257 -0.33 -16.93 9.60
C LYS A 257 -0.38 -17.55 8.19
N GLN A 258 -1.56 -17.58 7.60
CA GLN A 258 -1.80 -18.18 6.30
C GLN A 258 -2.50 -17.21 5.37
N THR A 259 -2.24 -17.32 4.07
CA THR A 259 -3.11 -16.75 3.05
C THR A 259 -4.42 -17.54 3.01
N LEU A 260 -5.47 -16.98 2.41
CA LEU A 260 -6.74 -17.70 2.24
C LEU A 260 -6.60 -18.94 1.35
N PHE A 261 -5.62 -18.95 0.45
CA PHE A 261 -5.32 -20.06 -0.45
C PHE A 261 -4.66 -21.26 0.25
N GLU A 262 -4.14 -21.08 1.47
CA GLU A 262 -3.55 -22.14 2.29
C GLU A 262 -4.51 -22.69 3.35
N MET A 263 -5.67 -22.06 3.51
CA MET A 263 -6.67 -22.49 4.50
C MET A 263 -7.45 -23.70 3.97
N ASP A 264 -8.02 -24.48 4.90
CA ASP A 264 -8.94 -25.57 4.55
C ASP A 264 -10.14 -24.97 3.80
N GLN A 265 -10.34 -25.42 2.57
CA GLN A 265 -11.34 -24.83 1.68
C GLN A 265 -12.76 -25.25 2.10
N THR A 266 -13.62 -24.24 2.25
CA THR A 266 -15.07 -24.38 2.34
C THR A 266 -15.70 -23.70 1.12
N PRO A 267 -16.95 -24.01 0.75
CA PRO A 267 -17.58 -23.33 -0.41
C PRO A 267 -17.56 -21.80 -0.32
N GLU A 268 -17.72 -21.24 0.90
CA GLU A 268 -17.67 -19.79 1.11
C GLU A 268 -16.25 -19.24 0.91
N LEU A 269 -15.22 -19.95 1.42
CA LEU A 269 -13.84 -19.54 1.26
C LEU A 269 -13.38 -19.69 -0.19
N GLU A 270 -13.78 -20.74 -0.86
CA GLU A 270 -13.52 -20.96 -2.29
C GLU A 270 -14.09 -19.81 -3.13
N ALA A 271 -15.31 -19.36 -2.83
CA ALA A 271 -15.90 -18.19 -3.51
C ALA A 271 -15.04 -16.93 -3.30
N VAL A 272 -14.52 -16.70 -2.09
CA VAL A 272 -13.63 -15.57 -1.80
C VAL A 272 -12.29 -15.71 -2.53
N CYS A 273 -11.68 -16.89 -2.54
CA CYS A 273 -10.44 -17.15 -3.29
C CYS A 273 -10.64 -16.92 -4.79
N ASN A 274 -11.75 -17.39 -5.35
CA ASN A 274 -12.11 -17.17 -6.75
C ASN A 274 -12.29 -15.69 -7.07
N GLU A 275 -12.86 -14.91 -6.15
CA GLU A 275 -13.00 -13.45 -6.32
C GLU A 275 -11.62 -12.76 -6.30
N TYR A 276 -10.66 -13.19 -5.46
CA TYR A 276 -9.28 -12.69 -5.54
C TYR A 276 -8.61 -13.05 -6.86
N MET A 277 -8.80 -14.28 -7.35
CA MET A 277 -8.27 -14.71 -8.66
C MET A 277 -8.86 -13.89 -9.80
N ARG A 278 -10.18 -13.64 -9.77
CA ARG A 278 -10.89 -12.80 -10.76
C ARG A 278 -10.35 -11.36 -10.71
N LEU A 279 -10.19 -10.79 -9.50
CA LEU A 279 -9.65 -9.45 -9.32
C LEU A 279 -8.23 -9.36 -9.87
N ALA A 280 -7.35 -10.31 -9.54
CA ALA A 280 -5.98 -10.35 -10.03
C ALA A 280 -5.91 -10.44 -11.56
N ALA A 281 -6.72 -11.32 -12.17
CA ALA A 281 -6.81 -11.44 -13.62
C ALA A 281 -7.31 -10.14 -14.29
N HIS A 282 -8.33 -9.50 -13.70
CA HIS A 282 -8.86 -8.22 -14.17
C HIS A 282 -7.80 -7.10 -14.10
N LEU A 283 -7.10 -6.98 -12.98
CA LEU A 283 -6.04 -6.00 -12.82
C LEU A 283 -4.86 -6.27 -13.77
N TRP A 284 -4.54 -7.53 -14.01
CA TRP A 284 -3.51 -7.92 -14.97
C TRP A 284 -3.89 -7.58 -16.41
N ALA A 285 -5.12 -7.83 -16.82
CA ALA A 285 -5.63 -7.47 -18.15
C ALA A 285 -5.58 -5.94 -18.39
N GLY A 286 -5.69 -5.16 -17.34
CA GLY A 286 -5.64 -3.70 -17.36
C GLY A 286 -6.96 -3.07 -16.93
N THR A 287 -6.91 -2.18 -15.96
CA THR A 287 -8.06 -1.39 -15.51
C THR A 287 -8.10 -0.05 -16.23
N VAL A 288 -9.29 0.42 -16.51
CA VAL A 288 -9.51 1.79 -16.99
C VAL A 288 -9.09 2.76 -15.87
N ALA A 289 -8.37 3.81 -16.25
CA ALA A 289 -8.11 4.92 -15.32
C ALA A 289 -9.43 5.65 -15.03
N LEU A 290 -9.78 5.83 -13.76
CA LEU A 290 -11.00 6.51 -13.35
C LEU A 290 -10.69 7.94 -12.94
N ASP A 291 -11.48 8.88 -13.45
CA ASP A 291 -11.45 10.30 -13.08
C ASP A 291 -12.47 10.58 -11.96
N GLY A 292 -12.38 9.78 -10.89
CA GLY A 292 -13.28 9.90 -9.75
C GLY A 292 -13.24 11.28 -9.12
N GLN A 293 -14.40 11.83 -8.76
CA GLN A 293 -14.54 13.17 -8.16
C GLN A 293 -14.95 13.04 -6.69
N SER A 294 -14.12 13.55 -5.78
CA SER A 294 -14.50 13.59 -4.36
C SER A 294 -15.65 14.57 -4.11
N MET A 295 -16.50 14.25 -3.15
CA MET A 295 -17.50 15.19 -2.63
C MET A 295 -16.84 16.18 -1.65
N LYS A 296 -17.44 17.38 -1.50
CA LYS A 296 -17.11 18.28 -0.40
C LYS A 296 -17.55 17.67 0.93
N ASP A 297 -16.88 18.03 2.02
CA ASP A 297 -17.16 17.44 3.34
C ASP A 297 -18.61 17.55 3.78
N ARG A 298 -19.26 18.70 3.51
CA ARG A 298 -20.67 18.89 3.83
C ARG A 298 -21.57 17.97 2.99
N ASP A 299 -21.30 17.91 1.70
CA ASP A 299 -22.11 17.15 0.74
C ASP A 299 -22.07 15.64 1.03
N ILE A 300 -20.97 15.12 1.62
CA ILE A 300 -20.88 13.71 1.97
C ILE A 300 -21.68 13.38 3.23
N PHE A 301 -21.78 14.29 4.21
CA PHE A 301 -22.64 14.11 5.36
C PHE A 301 -24.10 14.03 4.94
N ASP A 302 -24.57 14.96 4.13
CA ASP A 302 -25.95 14.94 3.58
C ASP A 302 -26.19 13.66 2.75
N PHE A 303 -25.19 13.25 1.94
CA PHE A 303 -25.29 12.05 1.13
C PHE A 303 -25.45 10.77 1.97
N LEU A 304 -24.79 10.69 3.12
CA LEU A 304 -24.84 9.53 4.01
C LEU A 304 -26.04 9.58 4.99
N GLY A 305 -26.89 10.62 4.92
CA GLY A 305 -28.12 10.74 5.69
C GLY A 305 -27.91 11.27 7.11
N TYR A 306 -26.86 12.05 7.33
CA TYR A 306 -26.64 12.81 8.57
C TYR A 306 -26.94 14.29 8.28
N ASP A 307 -28.16 14.69 8.53
CA ASP A 307 -28.59 16.10 8.50
C ASP A 307 -28.13 16.88 9.75
#